data_334aa1bf39551acf76f738f58f129077
#
_entry.id   334aa1bf39551acf76f738f58f129077
#
_cell.length_a   1.000
_cell.length_b   1.000
_cell.length_c   1.000
_cell.angle_alpha   90.00
_cell.angle_beta   90.00
_cell.angle_gamma   90.00
#
_symmetry.space_group_name_H-M   'P 1'
#
loop_
_entity.id
_entity.type
_entity.pdbx_description
1 polymer ?
#
loop_
_entity_poly.entity_id
_entity_poly.type
_entity_poly.pdbx_seq_one_letter_code
_entity_poly.pdbx_strand_id
1 'polypeptide(L)'
;LGRLGFSHYWAEPYFGYYRSDDPWVIRKDIQMLCDAGVDGVFFDAGNGYLYHDAYKAFFKENMDRKAEGQSYLKATWMIRAKGPHTSVSSVLGELYETYYKSGEYDDVLYTINDKPLMLCKADVPIAEYKNFFETRDCWAWANGEGKWPWLEYSPQEGGWALGNTSKEREMVSVAAAQHPTTGIGKSYSKGVEPPVSEQDPGAGIYFKEQWDRALELDPQFVLVTQWNEWMAQRFIASDRTKFANK
;
A
#
# COMPACT_ATOMS: atom_id res chain seq x y z
N LEU A 1 -16.20 -21.87 -3.86
CA LEU A 1 -16.22 -20.42 -3.96
C LEU A 1 -17.45 -19.88 -3.21
N GLY A 2 -17.25 -18.88 -2.35
CA GLY A 2 -18.30 -18.36 -1.49
C GLY A 2 -19.40 -17.56 -2.22
N ARG A 3 -20.34 -17.03 -1.44
CA ARG A 3 -21.50 -16.28 -1.95
C ARG A 3 -21.08 -14.97 -2.62
N LEU A 4 -21.68 -14.64 -3.76
CA LEU A 4 -21.45 -13.39 -4.48
C LEU A 4 -21.76 -12.17 -3.62
N GLY A 5 -20.95 -11.11 -3.69
CA GLY A 5 -21.09 -9.87 -2.94
C GLY A 5 -20.61 -9.92 -1.49
N PHE A 6 -20.11 -11.05 -1.03
CA PHE A 6 -19.54 -11.20 0.31
C PHE A 6 -18.02 -11.31 0.25
N SER A 7 -17.35 -10.83 1.28
CA SER A 7 -15.90 -10.99 1.43
C SER A 7 -15.56 -12.45 1.75
N HIS A 8 -14.49 -12.92 1.14
CA HIS A 8 -13.97 -14.27 1.30
C HIS A 8 -12.46 -14.24 1.41
N TYR A 9 -11.90 -15.23 2.10
CA TYR A 9 -10.49 -15.55 2.00
C TYR A 9 -10.20 -16.16 0.62
N TRP A 10 -9.24 -15.58 -0.10
CA TRP A 10 -8.80 -16.05 -1.41
C TRP A 10 -7.57 -16.93 -1.34
N ALA A 11 -6.83 -16.83 -0.25
CA ALA A 11 -5.71 -17.69 0.07
C ALA A 11 -5.60 -17.84 1.59
N GLU A 12 -4.96 -18.93 2.03
CA GLU A 12 -4.57 -19.09 3.42
C GLU A 12 -3.22 -18.38 3.63
N PRO A 13 -3.11 -17.47 4.62
CA PRO A 13 -1.85 -16.85 4.98
C PRO A 13 -0.81 -17.88 5.43
N TYR A 14 0.48 -17.55 5.30
CA TYR A 14 1.57 -18.44 5.72
C TYR A 14 1.48 -18.88 7.19
N PHE A 15 0.97 -18.00 8.06
CA PHE A 15 0.76 -18.28 9.49
C PHE A 15 -0.64 -18.85 9.81
N GLY A 16 -1.39 -19.33 8.81
CA GLY A 16 -2.78 -19.72 8.97
C GLY A 16 -3.71 -18.50 9.07
N TYR A 17 -4.97 -18.72 9.43
CA TYR A 17 -5.93 -17.62 9.64
C TYR A 17 -5.70 -16.98 11.00
N TYR A 18 -5.55 -15.67 11.03
CA TYR A 18 -5.24 -14.88 12.22
C TYR A 18 -6.12 -13.62 12.32
N ARG A 19 -6.12 -13.00 13.48
CA ARG A 19 -6.72 -11.67 13.67
C ARG A 19 -5.71 -10.60 13.26
N SER A 20 -6.17 -9.52 12.65
CA SER A 20 -5.30 -8.41 12.20
C SER A 20 -4.58 -7.69 13.34
N ASP A 21 -5.03 -7.88 14.60
CA ASP A 21 -4.44 -7.35 15.81
C ASP A 21 -3.62 -8.40 16.61
N ASP A 22 -3.33 -9.56 16.01
CA ASP A 22 -2.50 -10.59 16.64
C ASP A 22 -1.04 -10.11 16.78
N PRO A 23 -0.52 -9.92 18.00
CA PRO A 23 0.79 -9.32 18.21
C PRO A 23 1.93 -10.20 17.70
N TRP A 24 1.79 -11.53 17.76
CA TRP A 24 2.81 -12.44 17.27
C TRP A 24 2.94 -12.36 15.75
N VAL A 25 1.81 -12.36 15.03
CA VAL A 25 1.81 -12.25 13.56
C VAL A 25 2.36 -10.89 13.14
N ILE A 26 1.90 -9.80 13.75
CA ILE A 26 2.39 -8.44 13.48
C ILE A 26 3.90 -8.36 13.69
N ARG A 27 4.42 -8.89 14.79
CA ARG A 27 5.86 -8.89 15.07
C ARG A 27 6.64 -9.68 14.03
N LYS A 28 6.09 -10.81 13.54
CA LYS A 28 6.70 -11.60 12.46
C LYS A 28 6.65 -10.88 11.11
N ASP A 29 5.55 -10.23 10.78
CA ASP A 29 5.44 -9.43 9.57
C ASP A 29 6.46 -8.28 9.57
N ILE A 30 6.58 -7.54 10.68
CA ILE A 30 7.60 -6.49 10.83
C ILE A 30 9.01 -7.07 10.64
N GLN A 31 9.32 -8.20 11.29
CA GLN A 31 10.62 -8.86 11.15
C GLN A 31 10.91 -9.21 9.68
N MET A 32 9.98 -9.88 9.01
CA MET A 32 10.15 -10.33 7.62
C MET A 32 10.33 -9.16 6.66
N LEU A 33 9.57 -8.08 6.84
CA LEU A 33 9.70 -6.87 6.04
C LEU A 33 11.05 -6.18 6.28
N CYS A 34 11.48 -6.04 7.53
CA CYS A 34 12.82 -5.51 7.85
C CYS A 34 13.94 -6.37 7.26
N ASP A 35 13.84 -7.69 7.36
CA ASP A 35 14.82 -8.63 6.82
C ASP A 35 14.89 -8.57 5.29
N ALA A 36 13.78 -8.23 4.64
CA ALA A 36 13.71 -7.96 3.20
C ALA A 36 14.22 -6.57 2.78
N GLY A 37 14.63 -5.72 3.74
CA GLY A 37 15.12 -4.36 3.48
C GLY A 37 14.01 -3.33 3.24
N VAL A 38 12.80 -3.58 3.71
CA VAL A 38 11.69 -2.62 3.64
C VAL A 38 11.87 -1.58 4.76
N ASP A 39 11.79 -0.29 4.41
CA ASP A 39 11.96 0.83 5.36
C ASP A 39 10.67 1.22 6.05
N GLY A 40 9.53 0.98 5.42
CA GLY A 40 8.24 1.38 5.97
C GLY A 40 7.05 0.75 5.28
N VAL A 41 5.90 0.96 5.89
CA VAL A 41 4.61 0.49 5.39
C VAL A 41 3.60 1.62 5.36
N PHE A 42 2.59 1.50 4.52
CA PHE A 42 1.41 2.32 4.66
C PHE A 42 0.15 1.47 4.73
N PHE A 43 -0.71 1.87 5.65
CA PHE A 43 -1.99 1.23 5.86
C PHE A 43 -2.97 1.68 4.79
N ASP A 44 -3.61 0.74 4.12
CA ASP A 44 -4.71 1.06 3.21
C ASP A 44 -5.98 1.39 3.99
N ALA A 45 -6.29 2.68 4.07
CA ALA A 45 -7.55 3.23 4.52
C ALA A 45 -8.32 3.91 3.35
N GLY A 46 -8.05 3.48 2.12
CA GLY A 46 -8.66 4.03 0.90
C GLY A 46 -10.16 3.83 0.80
N ASN A 47 -10.75 2.98 1.63
CA ASN A 47 -12.19 2.80 1.77
C ASN A 47 -12.81 3.62 2.93
N GLY A 48 -12.00 4.43 3.63
CA GLY A 48 -12.42 5.27 4.75
C GLY A 48 -12.70 4.53 6.06
N TYR A 49 -12.34 3.25 6.15
CA TYR A 49 -12.39 2.50 7.41
C TYR A 49 -11.02 2.54 8.08
N LEU A 50 -11.00 2.86 9.38
CA LEU A 50 -9.80 2.88 10.22
C LEU A 50 -9.81 1.67 11.16
N TYR A 51 -8.77 0.86 11.07
CA TYR A 51 -8.62 -0.39 11.82
C TYR A 51 -7.75 -0.14 13.05
N HIS A 52 -8.23 0.71 13.99
CA HIS A 52 -7.44 1.20 15.12
C HIS A 52 -6.80 0.10 15.98
N ASP A 53 -7.49 -1.02 16.19
CA ASP A 53 -6.95 -2.12 16.99
C ASP A 53 -5.70 -2.71 16.32
N ALA A 54 -5.77 -2.92 14.99
CA ALA A 54 -4.62 -3.40 14.21
C ALA A 54 -3.49 -2.38 14.16
N TYR A 55 -3.80 -1.08 13.97
CA TYR A 55 -2.78 -0.02 13.96
C TYR A 55 -2.08 0.12 15.30
N LYS A 56 -2.81 0.14 16.41
CA LYS A 56 -2.24 0.21 17.77
C LYS A 56 -1.38 -1.00 18.08
N ALA A 57 -1.83 -2.20 17.70
CA ALA A 57 -1.04 -3.41 17.87
C ALA A 57 0.26 -3.35 17.03
N PHE A 58 0.20 -2.87 15.79
CA PHE A 58 1.38 -2.67 14.96
C PHE A 58 2.36 -1.66 15.59
N PHE A 59 1.89 -0.48 16.01
CA PHE A 59 2.75 0.52 16.63
C PHE A 59 3.40 0.01 17.90
N LYS A 60 2.63 -0.69 18.75
CA LYS A 60 3.16 -1.29 19.97
C LYS A 60 4.32 -2.26 19.67
N GLU A 61 4.10 -3.24 18.81
CA GLU A 61 5.13 -4.23 18.47
C GLU A 61 6.35 -3.58 17.79
N ASN A 62 6.12 -2.56 16.96
CA ASN A 62 7.16 -1.84 16.26
C ASN A 62 8.02 -0.99 17.23
N MET A 63 7.40 -0.34 18.21
CA MET A 63 8.09 0.41 19.27
C MET A 63 8.83 -0.52 20.22
N ASP A 64 8.25 -1.66 20.58
CA ASP A 64 8.91 -2.68 21.40
C ASP A 64 10.18 -3.19 20.71
N ARG A 65 10.13 -3.50 19.41
CA ARG A 65 11.30 -3.89 18.62
C ARG A 65 12.39 -2.81 18.61
N LYS A 66 11.99 -1.55 18.44
CA LYS A 66 12.91 -0.41 18.52
C LYS A 66 13.57 -0.33 19.89
N ALA A 67 12.82 -0.46 20.97
CA ALA A 67 13.34 -0.43 22.35
C ALA A 67 14.30 -1.62 22.64
N GLU A 68 14.08 -2.76 21.99
CA GLU A 68 14.95 -3.93 22.04
C GLU A 68 16.20 -3.80 21.15
N GLY A 69 16.38 -2.69 20.42
CA GLY A 69 17.49 -2.46 19.50
C GLY A 69 17.39 -3.27 18.20
N GLN A 70 16.20 -3.74 17.86
CA GLN A 70 15.92 -4.47 16.61
C GLN A 70 15.50 -3.50 15.51
N SER A 71 15.60 -3.95 14.25
CA SER A 71 15.06 -3.22 13.11
C SER A 71 13.55 -3.06 13.23
N TYR A 72 13.05 -1.92 12.86
CA TYR A 72 11.64 -1.53 12.91
C TYR A 72 11.25 -0.77 11.63
N LEU A 73 9.95 -0.60 11.40
CA LEU A 73 9.41 0.03 10.21
C LEU A 73 8.87 1.43 10.54
N LYS A 74 8.92 2.32 9.57
CA LYS A 74 8.13 3.55 9.59
C LYS A 74 6.74 3.29 9.02
N ALA A 75 5.74 4.06 9.46
CA ALA A 75 4.37 3.88 8.97
C ALA A 75 3.70 5.20 8.58
N THR A 76 2.81 5.11 7.61
CA THR A 76 1.86 6.17 7.23
C THR A 76 0.55 5.54 6.77
N TRP A 77 -0.39 6.34 6.29
CA TRP A 77 -1.68 5.90 5.76
C TRP A 77 -1.91 6.38 4.34
N MET A 78 -2.58 5.55 3.56
CA MET A 78 -3.27 5.96 2.35
C MET A 78 -4.75 6.13 2.66
N ILE A 79 -5.27 7.34 2.52
CA ILE A 79 -6.63 7.69 2.91
C ILE A 79 -7.47 8.24 1.76
N ARG A 80 -8.76 7.91 1.78
CA ARG A 80 -9.79 8.50 0.91
C ARG A 80 -11.11 8.63 1.65
N ALA A 81 -11.99 9.51 1.15
CA ALA A 81 -13.35 9.65 1.68
C ALA A 81 -14.24 8.55 1.14
N LYS A 82 -14.62 7.62 1.99
CA LYS A 82 -15.61 6.55 1.72
C LYS A 82 -15.97 5.86 3.05
N GLY A 83 -16.90 4.92 3.02
CA GLY A 83 -17.28 4.17 4.22
C GLY A 83 -17.99 5.06 5.24
N PRO A 84 -17.63 5.01 6.52
CA PRO A 84 -18.26 5.81 7.57
C PRO A 84 -17.89 7.29 7.51
N HIS A 85 -16.80 7.65 6.81
CA HIS A 85 -16.33 9.03 6.71
C HIS A 85 -16.87 9.71 5.45
N THR A 86 -17.39 10.92 5.62
CA THR A 86 -17.99 11.71 4.52
C THR A 86 -16.94 12.54 3.77
N SER A 87 -15.74 12.70 4.32
CA SER A 87 -14.66 13.47 3.72
C SER A 87 -13.28 12.94 4.10
N VAL A 88 -12.27 13.24 3.29
CA VAL A 88 -10.87 12.95 3.63
C VAL A 88 -10.44 13.75 4.87
N SER A 89 -10.99 14.95 5.06
CA SER A 89 -10.72 15.77 6.25
C SER A 89 -11.15 15.08 7.54
N SER A 90 -12.29 14.37 7.55
CA SER A 90 -12.73 13.64 8.75
C SER A 90 -11.83 12.45 9.07
N VAL A 91 -11.37 11.71 8.05
CA VAL A 91 -10.40 10.62 8.23
C VAL A 91 -9.08 11.15 8.78
N LEU A 92 -8.58 12.22 8.15
CA LEU A 92 -7.31 12.83 8.54
C LEU A 92 -7.35 13.41 9.96
N GLY A 93 -8.47 14.06 10.31
CA GLY A 93 -8.67 14.58 11.67
C GLY A 93 -8.64 13.48 12.73
N GLU A 94 -9.30 12.35 12.48
CA GLU A 94 -9.28 11.21 13.40
C GLU A 94 -7.89 10.60 13.53
N LEU A 95 -7.14 10.45 12.43
CA LEU A 95 -5.76 9.99 12.46
C LEU A 95 -4.85 10.96 13.20
N TYR A 96 -5.00 12.27 12.95
CA TYR A 96 -4.21 13.30 13.63
C TYR A 96 -4.42 13.27 15.13
N GLU A 97 -5.67 13.31 15.59
CA GLU A 97 -5.99 13.27 17.02
C GLU A 97 -5.51 11.99 17.71
N THR A 98 -5.51 10.86 16.99
CA THR A 98 -5.20 9.55 17.56
C THR A 98 -3.70 9.24 17.55
N TYR A 99 -2.96 9.60 16.50
CA TYR A 99 -1.60 9.10 16.30
C TYR A 99 -0.52 10.19 16.20
N TYR A 100 -0.87 11.42 15.88
CA TYR A 100 0.12 12.47 15.65
C TYR A 100 0.18 13.50 16.77
N LYS A 101 -0.96 13.88 17.33
CA LYS A 101 -1.09 14.98 18.27
C LYS A 101 -0.30 14.81 19.56
N SER A 102 -0.20 13.58 20.04
CA SER A 102 0.52 13.30 21.30
C SER A 102 2.04 13.29 21.15
N GLY A 103 2.55 13.06 19.92
CA GLY A 103 3.95 12.77 19.66
C GLY A 103 4.41 11.39 20.10
N GLU A 104 3.51 10.54 20.62
CA GLU A 104 3.85 9.20 21.13
C GLU A 104 4.49 8.31 20.06
N TYR A 105 4.05 8.46 18.80
CA TYR A 105 4.47 7.61 17.69
C TYR A 105 5.47 8.27 16.72
N ASP A 106 5.97 9.48 17.01
CA ASP A 106 6.82 10.26 16.10
C ASP A 106 8.02 9.47 15.59
N ASP A 107 8.59 8.64 16.45
CA ASP A 107 9.75 7.81 16.11
C ASP A 107 9.47 6.72 15.07
N VAL A 108 8.23 6.30 14.90
CA VAL A 108 7.80 5.23 14.00
C VAL A 108 6.86 5.70 12.88
N LEU A 109 6.56 7.00 12.85
CA LEU A 109 5.83 7.62 11.75
C LEU A 109 6.77 7.98 10.60
N TYR A 110 6.29 7.82 9.37
CA TYR A 110 7.07 8.13 8.18
C TYR A 110 7.09 9.64 7.93
N THR A 111 8.28 10.19 7.69
CA THR A 111 8.46 11.62 7.43
C THR A 111 9.18 11.85 6.10
N ILE A 112 8.78 12.90 5.39
CA ILE A 112 9.46 13.42 4.21
C ILE A 112 9.59 14.94 4.40
N ASN A 113 10.74 15.52 4.07
CA ASN A 113 10.99 16.95 4.19
C ASN A 113 10.67 17.48 5.61
N ASP A 114 11.05 16.71 6.63
CA ASP A 114 10.81 17.01 8.06
C ASP A 114 9.32 17.12 8.46
N LYS A 115 8.42 16.58 7.65
CA LYS A 115 6.99 16.52 7.92
C LYS A 115 6.48 15.09 7.87
N PRO A 116 5.46 14.74 8.68
CA PRO A 116 4.80 13.45 8.53
C PRO A 116 4.19 13.30 7.13
N LEU A 117 4.49 12.16 6.49
CA LEU A 117 3.89 11.81 5.21
C LEU A 117 2.44 11.37 5.38
N MET A 118 1.56 11.81 4.48
CA MET A 118 0.20 11.32 4.36
C MET A 118 -0.16 11.12 2.90
N LEU A 119 -0.57 9.90 2.55
CA LEU A 119 -0.97 9.58 1.18
C LEU A 119 -2.45 9.89 0.99
N CYS A 120 -2.72 11.11 0.52
CA CYS A 120 -4.07 11.59 0.24
C CYS A 120 -4.05 12.62 -0.88
N LYS A 121 -5.22 12.97 -1.41
CA LYS A 121 -5.33 14.06 -2.38
C LYS A 121 -4.80 15.36 -1.81
N ALA A 122 -3.87 15.99 -2.52
CA ALA A 122 -3.27 17.26 -2.13
C ALA A 122 -4.25 18.45 -2.15
N ASP A 123 -5.35 18.33 -2.87
CA ASP A 123 -6.40 19.37 -3.01
C ASP A 123 -7.42 19.37 -1.87
N VAL A 124 -7.25 18.52 -0.88
CA VAL A 124 -8.14 18.52 0.29
C VAL A 124 -7.88 19.79 1.10
N PRO A 125 -8.87 20.69 1.21
CA PRO A 125 -8.72 21.96 1.92
C PRO A 125 -8.77 21.72 3.43
N ILE A 126 -7.65 21.25 3.97
CA ILE A 126 -7.48 21.13 5.42
C ILE A 126 -6.50 22.19 5.83
N ALA A 127 -6.99 23.42 5.95
CA ALA A 127 -6.16 24.55 6.35
C ALA A 127 -5.40 24.29 7.65
N GLU A 128 -6.01 23.53 8.57
CA GLU A 128 -5.47 23.15 9.85
C GLU A 128 -4.27 22.21 9.75
N TYR A 129 -4.29 21.26 8.81
CA TYR A 129 -3.22 20.24 8.66
C TYR A 129 -2.30 20.48 7.47
N LYS A 130 -2.61 21.45 6.61
CA LYS A 130 -1.85 21.74 5.39
C LYS A 130 -0.36 21.99 5.61
N ASN A 131 -0.01 22.56 6.75
CA ASN A 131 1.37 22.84 7.11
C ASN A 131 2.00 21.71 7.96
N PHE A 132 1.21 20.80 8.49
CA PHE A 132 1.66 19.71 9.33
C PHE A 132 2.12 18.50 8.50
N PHE A 133 1.34 18.10 7.51
CA PHE A 133 1.65 16.95 6.67
C PHE A 133 2.34 17.33 5.37
N GLU A 134 3.24 16.47 4.90
CA GLU A 134 3.64 16.38 3.51
C GLU A 134 2.72 15.38 2.81
N THR A 135 2.09 15.76 1.71
CA THR A 135 1.05 14.95 1.06
C THR A 135 1.44 14.50 -0.34
N ARG A 136 1.04 13.27 -0.70
CA ARG A 136 1.07 12.75 -2.07
C ARG A 136 -0.27 12.13 -2.42
N ASP A 137 -0.79 12.41 -3.63
CA ASP A 137 -2.03 11.74 -4.10
C ASP A 137 -1.70 10.30 -4.48
N CYS A 138 -2.17 9.36 -3.67
CA CYS A 138 -1.93 7.94 -3.87
C CYS A 138 -3.19 7.25 -4.37
N TRP A 139 -3.16 6.80 -5.62
CA TRP A 139 -4.23 6.00 -6.21
C TRP A 139 -3.71 5.11 -7.33
N ALA A 140 -4.46 4.03 -7.61
CA ALA A 140 -4.15 3.13 -8.72
C ALA A 140 -4.17 3.88 -10.06
N TRP A 141 -3.16 3.63 -10.89
CA TRP A 141 -2.96 4.19 -12.24
C TRP A 141 -2.90 5.73 -12.31
N ALA A 142 -2.71 6.40 -11.18
CA ALA A 142 -2.60 7.85 -11.10
C ALA A 142 -1.13 8.26 -10.95
N ASN A 143 -0.35 8.16 -12.02
CA ASN A 143 1.05 8.59 -12.07
C ASN A 143 1.18 10.10 -12.39
N GLY A 144 2.37 10.64 -12.22
CA GLY A 144 2.72 12.03 -12.56
C GLY A 144 3.09 12.91 -11.37
N GLU A 145 2.95 14.21 -11.57
CA GLU A 145 3.36 15.22 -10.59
C GLU A 145 2.54 15.15 -9.29
N GLY A 146 3.22 15.11 -8.16
CA GLY A 146 2.62 15.05 -6.83
C GLY A 146 1.86 13.75 -6.52
N LYS A 147 2.13 12.68 -7.28
CA LYS A 147 1.39 11.43 -7.18
C LYS A 147 2.28 10.26 -6.87
N TRP A 148 1.77 9.36 -6.04
CA TRP A 148 2.36 8.08 -5.71
C TRP A 148 1.38 6.95 -6.03
N PRO A 149 1.35 6.45 -7.29
CA PRO A 149 0.44 5.38 -7.67
C PRO A 149 0.81 4.07 -6.96
N TRP A 150 -0.16 3.42 -6.34
CA TRP A 150 0.09 2.10 -5.74
C TRP A 150 -0.05 0.94 -6.74
N LEU A 151 -0.60 1.20 -7.94
CA LEU A 151 -0.55 0.35 -9.14
C LEU A 151 -0.34 1.23 -10.36
N GLU A 152 0.42 0.73 -11.33
CA GLU A 152 0.65 1.42 -12.60
C GLU A 152 0.44 0.47 -13.78
N TYR A 153 0.15 1.04 -14.94
CA TYR A 153 0.22 0.28 -16.17
C TYR A 153 1.67 -0.13 -16.46
N SER A 154 1.84 -1.30 -17.08
CA SER A 154 3.17 -1.74 -17.52
C SER A 154 3.47 -1.20 -18.93
N PRO A 155 4.67 -0.58 -19.17
CA PRO A 155 5.71 -0.30 -18.19
C PRO A 155 5.36 0.88 -17.27
N GLN A 156 5.85 0.83 -16.02
CA GLN A 156 5.63 1.90 -15.05
C GLN A 156 6.32 3.20 -15.49
N GLU A 157 5.71 4.32 -15.11
CA GLU A 157 6.26 5.66 -15.33
C GLU A 157 6.59 6.40 -14.04
N GLY A 158 5.95 6.02 -12.93
CA GLY A 158 6.15 6.61 -11.61
C GLY A 158 5.53 7.99 -11.41
N GLY A 159 5.76 8.52 -10.22
CA GLY A 159 5.43 9.88 -9.85
C GLY A 159 6.67 10.73 -9.53
N TRP A 160 6.50 12.03 -9.53
CA TRP A 160 7.54 13.00 -9.16
C TRP A 160 7.00 14.12 -8.30
N ALA A 161 7.88 14.78 -7.55
CA ALA A 161 7.48 15.85 -6.63
C ALA A 161 6.85 17.02 -7.36
N LEU A 162 5.94 17.72 -6.65
CA LEU A 162 5.33 18.96 -7.15
C LEU A 162 6.41 20.00 -7.47
N GLY A 163 6.30 20.64 -8.63
CA GLY A 163 7.25 21.66 -9.10
C GLY A 163 8.59 21.09 -9.60
N ASN A 164 8.77 19.76 -9.61
CA ASN A 164 9.96 19.16 -10.16
C ASN A 164 9.91 19.11 -11.69
N THR A 165 10.56 20.09 -12.33
CA THR A 165 10.60 20.21 -13.81
C THR A 165 11.50 19.18 -14.48
N SER A 166 12.47 18.59 -13.75
CA SER A 166 13.34 17.51 -14.26
C SER A 166 12.59 16.18 -14.38
N LYS A 167 11.46 16.06 -13.67
CA LYS A 167 10.65 14.83 -13.59
C LYS A 167 11.46 13.61 -13.10
N GLU A 168 12.47 13.85 -12.29
CA GLU A 168 13.14 12.77 -11.54
C GLU A 168 12.11 12.01 -10.72
N ARG A 169 12.15 10.69 -10.82
CA ARG A 169 11.14 9.84 -10.20
C ARG A 169 11.27 9.86 -8.68
N GLU A 170 10.22 10.31 -8.01
CA GLU A 170 10.14 10.24 -6.56
C GLU A 170 9.70 8.84 -6.12
N MET A 171 8.70 8.25 -6.80
CA MET A 171 8.20 6.94 -6.46
C MET A 171 7.74 6.16 -7.71
N VAL A 172 7.99 4.85 -7.69
CA VAL A 172 7.51 3.88 -8.68
C VAL A 172 6.88 2.69 -7.95
N SER A 173 5.73 2.22 -8.41
CA SER A 173 5.09 1.04 -7.84
C SER A 173 5.63 -0.26 -8.43
N VAL A 174 5.68 -1.31 -7.61
CA VAL A 174 5.97 -2.68 -7.99
C VAL A 174 4.85 -3.57 -7.50
N ALA A 175 4.20 -4.30 -8.38
CA ALA A 175 3.08 -5.18 -8.06
C ALA A 175 3.35 -6.62 -8.51
N ALA A 176 3.00 -7.59 -7.67
CA ALA A 176 3.06 -9.01 -8.05
C ALA A 176 1.94 -9.39 -9.04
N ALA A 177 0.82 -8.68 -8.98
CA ALA A 177 -0.33 -8.85 -9.85
C ALA A 177 -1.13 -7.56 -9.97
N GLN A 178 -1.91 -7.44 -11.04
CA GLN A 178 -2.80 -6.31 -11.30
C GLN A 178 -4.21 -6.77 -11.65
N HIS A 179 -5.11 -5.80 -11.83
CA HIS A 179 -6.47 -6.06 -12.26
C HIS A 179 -6.51 -6.75 -13.64
N PRO A 180 -7.37 -7.73 -13.86
CA PRO A 180 -7.37 -8.59 -15.07
C PRO A 180 -7.63 -7.87 -16.39
N THR A 181 -8.15 -6.64 -16.37
CA THR A 181 -8.40 -5.83 -17.57
C THR A 181 -7.26 -4.88 -17.91
N THR A 182 -6.30 -4.69 -17.02
CA THR A 182 -5.24 -3.67 -17.17
C THR A 182 -3.84 -4.22 -17.10
N GLY A 183 -3.69 -5.39 -16.58
CA GLY A 183 -2.44 -6.08 -16.41
C GLY A 183 -2.67 -7.22 -15.45
N ILE A 184 -2.07 -8.31 -15.73
CA ILE A 184 -2.41 -9.56 -15.06
C ILE A 184 -1.13 -10.05 -14.41
N GLY A 185 -1.12 -10.48 -13.23
CA GLY A 185 0.02 -11.11 -12.59
C GLY A 185 0.39 -12.43 -13.26
N LYS A 186 0.61 -13.45 -12.50
CA LYS A 186 0.97 -14.77 -12.96
C LYS A 186 2.24 -14.76 -13.82
N SER A 187 2.13 -15.14 -15.08
CA SER A 187 3.24 -15.21 -16.03
C SER A 187 3.21 -14.11 -17.09
N TYR A 188 2.45 -13.03 -16.85
CA TYR A 188 2.38 -11.88 -17.75
C TYR A 188 3.76 -11.27 -17.96
N SER A 189 4.15 -11.07 -19.21
CA SER A 189 5.41 -10.44 -19.57
C SER A 189 5.29 -9.73 -20.92
N LYS A 190 5.93 -8.57 -21.05
CA LYS A 190 5.99 -7.77 -22.29
C LYS A 190 4.62 -7.53 -22.94
N GLY A 191 3.61 -7.31 -22.14
CA GLY A 191 2.25 -7.04 -22.59
C GLY A 191 1.39 -8.28 -22.89
N VAL A 192 1.89 -9.49 -22.64
CA VAL A 192 1.20 -10.75 -22.98
C VAL A 192 1.07 -11.65 -21.76
N GLU A 193 -0.13 -12.16 -21.51
CA GLU A 193 -0.37 -13.28 -20.59
C GLU A 193 -0.33 -14.59 -21.42
N PRO A 194 0.53 -15.56 -21.08
CA PRO A 194 0.58 -16.82 -21.81
C PRO A 194 -0.67 -17.66 -21.60
N PRO A 195 -0.92 -18.68 -22.46
CA PRO A 195 -1.99 -19.64 -22.23
C PRO A 195 -1.91 -20.29 -20.84
N VAL A 196 -3.04 -20.66 -20.26
CA VAL A 196 -3.13 -21.20 -18.90
C VAL A 196 -2.17 -22.40 -18.68
N SER A 197 -1.99 -23.24 -19.71
CA SER A 197 -1.08 -24.38 -19.65
C SER A 197 0.42 -24.02 -19.54
N GLU A 198 0.77 -22.78 -19.84
CA GLU A 198 2.15 -22.25 -19.85
C GLU A 198 2.41 -21.26 -18.71
N GLN A 199 1.38 -20.96 -17.91
CA GLN A 199 1.52 -20.04 -16.78
C GLN A 199 2.27 -20.70 -15.61
N ASP A 200 3.24 -19.98 -15.08
CA ASP A 200 3.96 -20.34 -13.86
C ASP A 200 3.92 -19.16 -12.85
N PRO A 201 2.86 -19.04 -12.04
CA PRO A 201 2.76 -17.96 -11.06
C PRO A 201 3.91 -17.94 -10.04
N GLY A 202 4.49 -19.13 -9.75
CA GLY A 202 5.59 -19.25 -8.81
C GLY A 202 6.92 -18.71 -9.32
N ALA A 203 7.09 -18.59 -10.63
CA ALA A 203 8.30 -18.00 -11.23
C ALA A 203 8.43 -16.49 -11.03
N GLY A 204 7.35 -15.80 -10.65
CA GLY A 204 7.37 -14.35 -10.37
C GLY A 204 7.77 -13.48 -11.56
N ILE A 205 7.48 -13.93 -12.78
CA ILE A 205 7.92 -13.28 -14.04
C ILE A 205 7.46 -11.82 -14.08
N TYR A 206 6.18 -11.58 -13.81
CA TYR A 206 5.63 -10.23 -13.80
C TYR A 206 6.25 -9.36 -12.70
N PHE A 207 6.39 -9.90 -11.50
CA PHE A 207 7.01 -9.20 -10.38
C PHE A 207 8.44 -8.79 -10.67
N LYS A 208 9.21 -9.70 -11.31
CA LYS A 208 10.57 -9.38 -11.75
C LYS A 208 10.60 -8.27 -12.79
N GLU A 209 9.72 -8.30 -13.80
CA GLU A 209 9.62 -7.26 -14.82
C GLU A 209 9.29 -5.89 -14.22
N GLN A 210 8.41 -5.85 -13.20
CA GLN A 210 8.10 -4.64 -12.45
C GLN A 210 9.32 -4.08 -11.70
N TRP A 211 10.11 -4.95 -11.07
CA TRP A 211 11.35 -4.57 -10.40
C TRP A 211 12.43 -4.10 -11.37
N ASP A 212 12.63 -4.81 -12.49
CA ASP A 212 13.61 -4.41 -13.51
C ASP A 212 13.30 -2.99 -13.99
N ARG A 213 12.02 -2.67 -14.20
CA ARG A 213 11.61 -1.33 -14.61
C ARG A 213 11.78 -0.28 -13.51
N ALA A 214 11.47 -0.61 -12.27
CA ALA A 214 11.66 0.30 -11.14
C ALA A 214 13.14 0.65 -10.97
N LEU A 215 14.04 -0.34 -11.05
CA LEU A 215 15.47 -0.12 -10.99
C LEU A 215 16.01 0.70 -12.18
N GLU A 216 15.45 0.53 -13.39
CA GLU A 216 15.79 1.35 -14.55
C GLU A 216 15.42 2.83 -14.36
N LEU A 217 14.28 3.09 -13.70
CA LEU A 217 13.80 4.44 -13.42
C LEU A 217 14.54 5.13 -12.27
N ASP A 218 15.23 4.37 -11.42
CA ASP A 218 16.02 4.82 -10.27
C ASP A 218 15.27 5.84 -9.37
N PRO A 219 14.08 5.49 -8.86
CA PRO A 219 13.29 6.40 -8.03
C PRO A 219 13.86 6.51 -6.61
N GLN A 220 13.47 7.55 -5.87
CA GLN A 220 13.80 7.69 -4.45
C GLN A 220 13.08 6.62 -3.60
N PHE A 221 11.86 6.22 -4.02
CA PHE A 221 11.02 5.25 -3.32
C PHE A 221 10.50 4.20 -4.30
N VAL A 222 10.55 2.94 -3.88
CA VAL A 222 9.83 1.85 -4.53
C VAL A 222 8.71 1.39 -3.62
N LEU A 223 7.49 1.47 -4.12
CA LEU A 223 6.31 1.01 -3.41
C LEU A 223 5.94 -0.39 -3.86
N VAL A 224 6.18 -1.39 -3.02
CA VAL A 224 5.70 -2.74 -3.26
C VAL A 224 4.25 -2.85 -2.79
N THR A 225 3.35 -3.07 -3.73
CA THR A 225 1.91 -3.15 -3.47
C THR A 225 1.54 -4.53 -2.97
N GLN A 226 0.73 -4.59 -1.95
CA GLN A 226 0.21 -5.79 -1.30
C GLN A 226 1.21 -6.48 -0.37
N TRP A 227 0.71 -6.75 0.83
CA TRP A 227 1.37 -7.65 1.77
C TRP A 227 0.36 -8.64 2.37
N ASN A 228 -0.75 -8.15 2.93
CA ASN A 228 -1.62 -8.98 3.74
C ASN A 228 -3.14 -8.79 3.53
N GLU A 229 -3.58 -8.32 2.36
CA GLU A 229 -5.00 -8.30 2.01
C GLU A 229 -5.46 -9.69 1.52
N TRP A 230 -5.75 -10.59 2.47
CA TRP A 230 -6.15 -11.97 2.18
C TRP A 230 -7.64 -12.13 1.89
N MET A 231 -8.44 -11.08 2.14
CA MET A 231 -9.89 -11.07 1.92
C MET A 231 -10.28 -10.12 0.81
N ALA A 232 -11.17 -10.57 -0.07
CA ALA A 232 -11.78 -9.74 -1.09
C ALA A 232 -13.21 -10.19 -1.38
N GLN A 233 -14.01 -9.27 -1.96
CA GLN A 233 -15.36 -9.60 -2.42
C GLN A 233 -15.33 -10.39 -3.71
N ARG A 234 -16.30 -11.30 -3.84
CA ARG A 234 -16.62 -11.93 -5.10
C ARG A 234 -17.64 -11.08 -5.85
N PHE A 235 -17.25 -10.55 -7.01
CA PHE A 235 -18.10 -9.69 -7.84
C PHE A 235 -18.85 -10.46 -8.93
N ILE A 236 -20.00 -9.91 -9.38
CA ILE A 236 -20.87 -10.52 -10.40
C ILE A 236 -20.54 -10.03 -11.82
N ALA A 237 -19.96 -8.84 -11.96
CA ALA A 237 -19.65 -8.26 -13.27
C ALA A 237 -18.64 -9.13 -14.04
N SER A 238 -18.89 -9.36 -15.32
CA SER A 238 -18.18 -10.36 -16.14
C SER A 238 -16.65 -10.22 -16.17
N ASP A 239 -16.15 -9.00 -16.17
CA ASP A 239 -14.74 -8.68 -16.13
C ASP A 239 -14.15 -8.82 -14.72
N ARG A 240 -14.93 -8.48 -13.67
CA ARG A 240 -14.54 -8.63 -12.26
C ARG A 240 -14.66 -10.06 -11.76
N THR A 241 -15.62 -10.81 -12.30
CA THR A 241 -15.80 -12.23 -11.95
C THR A 241 -14.59 -13.07 -12.37
N LYS A 242 -13.91 -12.69 -13.44
CA LYS A 242 -12.68 -13.36 -13.90
C LYS A 242 -11.54 -13.26 -12.89
N PHE A 243 -11.44 -12.16 -12.18
CA PHE A 243 -10.45 -11.97 -11.12
C PHE A 243 -10.73 -12.84 -9.90
N ALA A 244 -12.00 -12.90 -9.50
CA ALA A 244 -12.42 -13.59 -8.29
C ALA A 244 -12.64 -15.12 -8.45
N ASN A 245 -12.60 -15.65 -9.66
CA ASN A 245 -12.87 -17.07 -9.95
C ASN A 245 -11.65 -17.84 -10.49
N LYS A 246 -10.49 -17.22 -10.52
CA LYS A 246 -9.23 -17.85 -10.90
C LYS A 246 -8.31 -17.99 -9.71
#